data_57968308c4f0f04ad0b57c991fa65a19
#
_entry.id   57968308c4f0f04ad0b57c991fa65a19
#
_cell.length_a   1.000
_cell.length_b   1.000
_cell.length_c   1.000
_cell.angle_alpha   90.00
_cell.angle_beta   90.00
_cell.angle_gamma   90.00
#
_symmetry.space_group_name_H-M   'P 1'
#
loop_
_entity.id
_entity.type
_entity.pdbx_description
1 polymer ?
#
loop_
_entity_poly.entity_id
_entity_poly.type
_entity_poly.pdbx_seq_one_letter_code
_entity_poly.pdbx_strand_id
1 'polypeptide(L)'
;TSVKVMPVAVMNRYLKTRHILGTHPLFGPGAKSLAHQNFVLTSGDAEGATLVAKAKTYLEERGARVSVMTPAEHDKKMTIILGLAHFIALISADTLLSSEGFRADEAIGGITYKVLMTLVESVLTEDPALYAAIQMNLPDLPDAEKRLQEKARAWADMVVGKDRQGFVRRMNELKEKLRKDNPDFGKAYEAMYRIASEKQGYFTS
;
A
#
# COMPACT_ATOMS: atom_id res chain seq x y z
N THR A 1 -12.64 -6.10 -6.05
CA THR A 1 -12.71 -4.77 -5.42
C THR A 1 -11.67 -4.63 -4.32
N SER A 2 -11.16 -3.42 -4.11
CA SER A 2 -10.14 -3.11 -3.11
C SER A 2 -10.69 -2.96 -1.69
N VAL A 3 -12.02 -2.87 -1.54
CA VAL A 3 -12.77 -2.90 -0.26
C VAL A 3 -13.71 -4.09 -0.24
N LYS A 4 -14.10 -4.59 0.93
CA LYS A 4 -14.87 -5.82 1.07
C LYS A 4 -16.17 -5.67 1.85
N VAL A 5 -16.22 -4.88 2.90
CA VAL A 5 -17.40 -4.80 3.79
C VAL A 5 -18.64 -4.41 2.99
N MET A 6 -18.59 -3.29 2.31
CA MET A 6 -19.76 -2.79 1.57
C MET A 6 -20.14 -3.69 0.38
N PRO A 7 -19.23 -4.08 -0.52
CA PRO A 7 -19.58 -4.97 -1.65
C PRO A 7 -20.15 -6.31 -1.21
N VAL A 8 -19.58 -6.95 -0.19
CA VAL A 8 -20.07 -8.24 0.33
C VAL A 8 -21.46 -8.07 0.94
N ALA A 9 -21.69 -7.00 1.70
CA ALA A 9 -23.02 -6.72 2.27
C ALA A 9 -24.08 -6.48 1.18
N VAL A 10 -23.74 -5.74 0.12
CA VAL A 10 -24.63 -5.53 -1.03
C VAL A 10 -24.92 -6.86 -1.74
N MET A 11 -23.91 -7.67 -2.01
CA MET A 11 -24.09 -8.98 -2.65
C MET A 11 -24.96 -9.89 -1.80
N ASN A 12 -24.78 -9.96 -0.49
CA ASN A 12 -25.62 -10.75 0.44
C ASN A 12 -27.09 -10.30 0.43
N ARG A 13 -27.34 -9.01 0.23
CA ARG A 13 -28.71 -8.47 0.15
C ARG A 13 -29.45 -8.96 -1.09
N TYR A 14 -28.77 -9.09 -2.23
CA TYR A 14 -29.40 -9.39 -3.52
C TYR A 14 -29.24 -10.84 -3.96
N LEU A 15 -28.21 -11.56 -3.52
CA LEU A 15 -27.91 -12.92 -3.93
C LEU A 15 -28.31 -13.93 -2.84
N LYS A 16 -29.63 -14.25 -2.77
CA LYS A 16 -30.21 -15.11 -1.72
C LYS A 16 -29.83 -16.59 -1.80
N THR A 17 -29.37 -17.07 -2.95
CA THR A 17 -29.19 -18.52 -3.22
C THR A 17 -27.77 -18.90 -3.62
N ARG A 18 -26.81 -18.01 -3.50
CA ARG A 18 -25.42 -18.23 -3.94
C ARG A 18 -24.43 -17.81 -2.87
N HIS A 19 -23.34 -18.58 -2.77
CA HIS A 19 -22.23 -18.23 -1.90
C HIS A 19 -21.42 -17.06 -2.49
N ILE A 20 -20.95 -16.19 -1.63
CA ILE A 20 -20.20 -14.99 -2.00
C ILE A 20 -18.75 -15.18 -1.61
N LEU A 21 -17.86 -14.99 -2.58
CA LEU A 21 -16.43 -14.95 -2.40
C LEU A 21 -15.90 -13.54 -2.72
N GLY A 22 -15.41 -12.87 -1.71
CA GLY A 22 -14.64 -11.65 -1.91
C GLY A 22 -13.18 -11.99 -2.24
N THR A 23 -12.64 -11.40 -3.31
CA THR A 23 -11.24 -11.59 -3.69
C THR A 23 -10.53 -10.24 -3.80
N HIS A 24 -9.27 -10.16 -3.35
CA HIS A 24 -8.43 -9.00 -3.53
C HIS A 24 -7.02 -9.43 -3.94
N PRO A 25 -6.69 -9.38 -5.24
CA PRO A 25 -5.30 -9.44 -5.70
C PRO A 25 -4.56 -8.19 -5.21
N LEU A 26 -3.48 -8.37 -4.44
CA LEU A 26 -2.68 -7.26 -3.90
C LEU A 26 -1.46 -6.97 -4.79
N PHE A 27 -1.70 -6.79 -6.08
CA PHE A 27 -0.68 -6.47 -7.07
C PHE A 27 -1.28 -5.67 -8.22
N GLY A 28 -0.45 -4.85 -8.84
CA GLY A 28 -0.83 -4.01 -9.98
C GLY A 28 -0.71 -4.71 -11.33
N PRO A 29 -0.99 -4.00 -12.43
CA PRO A 29 -1.04 -4.55 -13.79
C PRO A 29 0.31 -5.08 -14.31
N GLY A 30 1.43 -4.74 -13.66
CA GLY A 30 2.76 -5.23 -14.04
C GLY A 30 3.08 -6.67 -13.64
N ALA A 31 2.21 -7.36 -12.89
CA ALA A 31 2.45 -8.73 -12.47
C ALA A 31 2.32 -9.71 -13.64
N LYS A 32 3.42 -10.40 -13.99
CA LYS A 32 3.49 -11.35 -15.12
C LYS A 32 2.98 -12.75 -14.78
N SER A 33 2.85 -13.10 -13.51
CA SER A 33 2.37 -14.39 -13.03
C SER A 33 1.76 -14.27 -11.64
N LEU A 34 1.06 -15.31 -11.18
CA LEU A 34 0.54 -15.40 -9.82
C LEU A 34 1.61 -15.79 -8.78
N ALA A 35 2.76 -16.31 -9.23
CA ALA A 35 3.83 -16.75 -8.35
C ALA A 35 4.31 -15.62 -7.44
N HIS A 36 4.32 -15.90 -6.13
CA HIS A 36 4.71 -14.99 -5.06
C HIS A 36 3.78 -13.76 -4.87
N GLN A 37 2.69 -13.64 -5.65
CA GLN A 37 1.72 -12.56 -5.47
C GLN A 37 0.80 -12.83 -4.27
N ASN A 38 0.42 -11.77 -3.58
CA ASN A 38 -0.45 -11.85 -2.43
C ASN A 38 -1.92 -11.73 -2.86
N PHE A 39 -2.77 -12.60 -2.30
CA PHE A 39 -4.22 -12.56 -2.43
C PHE A 39 -4.88 -12.55 -1.06
N VAL A 40 -5.97 -11.81 -0.94
CA VAL A 40 -6.89 -11.95 0.18
C VAL A 40 -8.21 -12.52 -0.32
N LEU A 41 -8.70 -13.55 0.36
CA LEU A 41 -10.02 -14.13 0.16
C LEU A 41 -10.88 -13.84 1.40
N THR A 42 -12.14 -13.44 1.16
CA THR A 42 -13.12 -13.21 2.24
C THR A 42 -14.38 -13.98 1.92
N SER A 43 -14.94 -14.66 2.91
CA SER A 43 -16.27 -15.29 2.78
C SER A 43 -17.36 -14.28 3.14
N GLY A 44 -18.45 -14.31 2.39
CA GLY A 44 -19.66 -13.54 2.69
C GLY A 44 -20.60 -14.23 3.66
N ASP A 45 -20.42 -15.55 3.89
CA ASP A 45 -21.25 -16.39 4.73
C ASP A 45 -20.47 -17.61 5.25
N ALA A 46 -21.04 -18.32 6.22
CA ALA A 46 -20.44 -19.51 6.80
C ALA A 46 -20.34 -20.69 5.80
N GLU A 47 -21.26 -20.78 4.84
CA GLU A 47 -21.30 -21.84 3.84
C GLU A 47 -20.29 -21.60 2.71
N GLY A 48 -19.88 -20.34 2.51
CA GLY A 48 -18.81 -19.94 1.57
C GLY A 48 -17.43 -20.49 1.91
N ALA A 49 -17.23 -21.08 3.09
CA ALA A 49 -15.95 -21.63 3.50
C ALA A 49 -15.40 -22.69 2.52
N THR A 50 -16.28 -23.52 1.93
CA THR A 50 -15.87 -24.51 0.91
C THR A 50 -15.38 -23.82 -0.37
N LEU A 51 -16.04 -22.75 -0.79
CA LEU A 51 -15.64 -21.97 -1.96
C LEU A 51 -14.30 -21.26 -1.72
N VAL A 52 -14.12 -20.69 -0.52
CA VAL A 52 -12.84 -20.10 -0.09
C VAL A 52 -11.73 -21.13 -0.12
N ALA A 53 -11.95 -22.35 0.42
CA ALA A 53 -10.97 -23.42 0.42
C ALA A 53 -10.55 -23.82 -1.01
N LYS A 54 -11.53 -24.01 -1.91
CA LYS A 54 -11.26 -24.32 -3.33
C LYS A 54 -10.48 -23.22 -4.02
N ALA A 55 -10.88 -21.96 -3.83
CA ALA A 55 -10.19 -20.82 -4.43
C ALA A 55 -8.76 -20.68 -3.87
N LYS A 56 -8.57 -20.89 -2.57
CA LYS A 56 -7.25 -20.89 -1.94
C LYS A 56 -6.34 -21.93 -2.55
N THR A 57 -6.76 -23.21 -2.59
CA THR A 57 -5.99 -24.29 -3.20
C THR A 57 -5.61 -23.96 -4.66
N TYR A 58 -6.58 -23.52 -5.47
CA TYR A 58 -6.35 -23.16 -6.87
C TYR A 58 -5.27 -22.08 -7.05
N LEU A 59 -5.28 -21.05 -6.20
CA LEU A 59 -4.31 -19.94 -6.25
C LEU A 59 -2.93 -20.38 -5.73
N GLU A 60 -2.88 -21.16 -4.64
CA GLU A 60 -1.64 -21.63 -4.04
C GLU A 60 -0.90 -22.62 -4.95
N GLU A 61 -1.61 -23.51 -5.66
CA GLU A 61 -1.04 -24.39 -6.69
C GLU A 61 -0.37 -23.61 -7.84
N ARG A 62 -0.72 -22.32 -8.02
CA ARG A 62 -0.11 -21.42 -9.00
C ARG A 62 0.93 -20.48 -8.39
N GLY A 63 1.37 -20.79 -7.17
CA GLY A 63 2.43 -20.08 -6.46
C GLY A 63 2.01 -18.79 -5.77
N ALA A 64 0.71 -18.48 -5.72
CA ALA A 64 0.22 -17.30 -4.97
C ALA A 64 0.30 -17.53 -3.47
N ARG A 65 0.40 -16.44 -2.72
CA ARG A 65 0.30 -16.41 -1.25
C ARG A 65 -1.10 -15.97 -0.87
N VAL A 66 -1.89 -16.85 -0.26
CA VAL A 66 -3.29 -16.58 0.01
C VAL A 66 -3.54 -16.41 1.51
N SER A 67 -4.10 -15.26 1.88
CA SER A 67 -4.62 -14.98 3.23
C SER A 67 -6.13 -15.05 3.21
N VAL A 68 -6.73 -15.67 4.25
CA VAL A 68 -8.18 -15.73 4.44
C VAL A 68 -8.53 -14.92 5.68
N MET A 69 -9.52 -14.05 5.56
CA MET A 69 -9.98 -13.22 6.68
C MET A 69 -11.42 -12.74 6.45
N THR A 70 -12.03 -12.17 7.46
CA THR A 70 -13.36 -11.55 7.32
C THR A 70 -13.29 -10.26 6.49
N PRO A 71 -14.39 -9.80 5.88
CA PRO A 71 -14.46 -8.51 5.20
C PRO A 71 -14.01 -7.34 6.08
N ALA A 72 -14.38 -7.34 7.37
CA ALA A 72 -14.01 -6.28 8.31
C ALA A 72 -12.51 -6.27 8.62
N GLU A 73 -11.91 -7.44 8.87
CA GLU A 73 -10.45 -7.57 9.06
C GLU A 73 -9.69 -7.14 7.81
N HIS A 74 -10.19 -7.48 6.63
CA HIS A 74 -9.62 -7.04 5.37
C HIS A 74 -9.58 -5.51 5.30
N ASP A 75 -10.73 -4.84 5.42
CA ASP A 75 -10.80 -3.38 5.25
C ASP A 75 -9.99 -2.65 6.33
N LYS A 76 -9.96 -3.16 7.56
CA LYS A 76 -9.08 -2.64 8.62
C LYS A 76 -7.60 -2.73 8.26
N LYS A 77 -7.14 -3.86 7.67
CA LYS A 77 -5.74 -4.00 7.20
C LYS A 77 -5.46 -3.12 5.99
N MET A 78 -6.41 -3.01 5.06
CA MET A 78 -6.27 -2.18 3.86
C MET A 78 -6.22 -0.69 4.16
N THR A 79 -6.73 -0.24 5.30
CA THR A 79 -6.54 1.14 5.78
C THR A 79 -5.06 1.56 5.78
N ILE A 80 -4.17 0.69 6.24
CA ILE A 80 -2.71 0.99 6.29
C ILE A 80 -2.01 0.53 5.02
N ILE A 81 -2.24 -0.72 4.61
CA ILE A 81 -1.48 -1.37 3.52
C ILE A 81 -1.77 -0.71 2.17
N LEU A 82 -2.99 -0.26 1.97
CA LEU A 82 -3.47 0.31 0.72
C LEU A 82 -3.78 1.81 0.86
N GLY A 83 -4.76 2.15 1.71
CA GLY A 83 -5.26 3.51 1.84
C GLY A 83 -4.18 4.51 2.22
N LEU A 84 -3.52 4.30 3.35
CA LEU A 84 -2.49 5.22 3.84
C LEU A 84 -1.25 5.25 2.91
N ALA A 85 -0.84 4.11 2.33
CA ALA A 85 0.27 4.07 1.39
C ALA A 85 -0.01 4.92 0.13
N HIS A 86 -1.22 4.79 -0.44
CA HIS A 86 -1.65 5.61 -1.58
C HIS A 86 -1.79 7.08 -1.21
N PHE A 87 -2.35 7.39 -0.05
CA PHE A 87 -2.48 8.77 0.42
C PHE A 87 -1.11 9.46 0.57
N ILE A 88 -0.11 8.75 1.11
CA ILE A 88 1.28 9.25 1.17
C ILE A 88 1.83 9.54 -0.24
N ALA A 89 1.59 8.66 -1.19
CA ALA A 89 2.01 8.88 -2.58
C ALA A 89 1.32 10.10 -3.21
N LEU A 90 0.01 10.27 -2.99
CA LEU A 90 -0.77 11.41 -3.50
C LEU A 90 -0.29 12.73 -2.90
N ILE A 91 -0.08 12.81 -1.58
CA ILE A 91 0.46 14.02 -0.93
C ILE A 91 1.87 14.32 -1.46
N SER A 92 2.69 13.28 -1.60
CA SER A 92 4.05 13.45 -2.14
C SER A 92 4.01 13.99 -3.57
N ALA A 93 3.12 13.46 -4.40
CA ALA A 93 2.90 13.94 -5.76
C ALA A 93 2.52 15.42 -5.80
N ASP A 94 1.48 15.79 -5.06
CA ASP A 94 0.97 17.17 -5.01
C ASP A 94 2.04 18.14 -4.49
N THR A 95 2.78 17.74 -3.45
CA THR A 95 3.87 18.54 -2.89
C THR A 95 5.02 18.71 -3.88
N LEU A 96 5.47 17.64 -4.52
CA LEU A 96 6.62 17.68 -5.45
C LEU A 96 6.27 18.44 -6.73
N LEU A 97 5.09 18.21 -7.30
CA LEU A 97 4.66 18.84 -8.55
C LEU A 97 4.33 20.32 -8.37
N SER A 98 4.03 20.78 -7.15
CA SER A 98 3.84 22.20 -6.84
C SER A 98 5.15 22.98 -6.68
N SER A 99 6.30 22.28 -6.63
CA SER A 99 7.62 22.91 -6.46
C SER A 99 8.14 23.43 -7.79
N GLU A 100 8.67 24.66 -7.79
CA GLU A 100 9.38 25.21 -8.95
C GLU A 100 10.65 24.38 -9.25
N GLY A 101 10.86 24.07 -10.52
CA GLY A 101 12.07 23.34 -10.95
C GLY A 101 12.02 21.83 -10.83
N PHE A 102 10.87 21.24 -10.54
CA PHE A 102 10.67 19.79 -10.37
C PHE A 102 11.42 18.91 -11.40
N ARG A 103 11.41 19.28 -12.71
CA ARG A 103 12.13 18.53 -13.75
C ARG A 103 13.65 18.62 -13.66
N ALA A 104 14.20 19.73 -13.13
CA ALA A 104 15.64 19.88 -12.92
C ALA A 104 16.12 18.99 -11.76
N ASP A 105 15.26 18.77 -10.76
CA ASP A 105 15.56 17.95 -9.59
C ASP A 105 15.70 16.46 -9.95
N GLU A 106 15.04 16.01 -11.00
CA GLU A 106 15.12 14.62 -11.48
C GLU A 106 16.56 14.26 -11.93
N ALA A 107 17.26 15.19 -12.56
CA ALA A 107 18.62 14.98 -13.07
C ALA A 107 19.64 14.75 -11.94
N ILE A 108 19.43 15.31 -10.75
CA ILE A 108 20.32 15.21 -9.59
C ILE A 108 19.76 14.29 -8.49
N GLY A 109 18.58 13.70 -8.72
CA GLY A 109 17.86 12.87 -7.75
C GLY A 109 18.65 11.63 -7.34
N GLY A 110 18.95 11.51 -6.05
CA GLY A 110 19.55 10.30 -5.46
C GLY A 110 18.56 9.14 -5.39
N ILE A 111 19.04 7.98 -4.92
CA ILE A 111 18.24 6.73 -4.90
C ILE A 111 16.93 6.87 -4.13
N THR A 112 16.91 7.56 -3.01
CA THR A 112 15.70 7.78 -2.20
C THR A 112 14.64 8.56 -2.98
N TYR A 113 15.05 9.61 -3.70
CA TYR A 113 14.15 10.39 -4.56
C TYR A 113 13.60 9.55 -5.72
N LYS A 114 14.46 8.76 -6.38
CA LYS A 114 14.04 7.87 -7.49
C LYS A 114 12.99 6.84 -7.06
N VAL A 115 13.14 6.23 -5.88
CA VAL A 115 12.17 5.28 -5.35
C VAL A 115 10.86 5.98 -4.97
N LEU A 116 10.93 7.18 -4.35
CA LEU A 116 9.74 7.99 -4.07
C LEU A 116 8.99 8.33 -5.37
N MET A 117 9.72 8.78 -6.41
CA MET A 117 9.12 9.08 -7.70
C MET A 117 8.50 7.86 -8.37
N THR A 118 9.14 6.69 -8.26
CA THR A 118 8.56 5.45 -8.77
C THR A 118 7.22 5.13 -8.10
N LEU A 119 7.11 5.32 -6.78
CA LEU A 119 5.85 5.15 -6.05
C LEU A 119 4.80 6.18 -6.50
N VAL A 120 5.17 7.46 -6.59
CA VAL A 120 4.29 8.55 -7.05
C VAL A 120 3.74 8.27 -8.46
N GLU A 121 4.63 7.97 -9.40
CA GLU A 121 4.26 7.67 -10.78
C GLU A 121 3.34 6.45 -10.87
N SER A 122 3.64 5.36 -10.13
CA SER A 122 2.82 4.15 -10.14
C SER A 122 1.38 4.41 -9.69
N VAL A 123 1.19 5.31 -8.72
CA VAL A 123 -0.14 5.71 -8.25
C VAL A 123 -0.85 6.60 -9.27
N LEU A 124 -0.14 7.56 -9.88
CA LEU A 124 -0.72 8.51 -10.83
C LEU A 124 -1.01 7.92 -12.22
N THR A 125 -0.48 6.75 -12.55
CA THR A 125 -0.80 6.04 -13.81
C THR A 125 -2.12 5.27 -13.75
N GLU A 126 -2.67 5.07 -12.57
CA GLU A 126 -3.91 4.32 -12.38
C GLU A 126 -5.17 5.20 -12.54
N ASP A 127 -6.34 4.55 -12.60
CA ASP A 127 -7.63 5.25 -12.70
C ASP A 127 -7.93 6.08 -11.44
N PRO A 128 -8.08 7.41 -11.54
CA PRO A 128 -8.40 8.26 -10.39
C PRO A 128 -9.72 7.89 -9.69
N ALA A 129 -10.71 7.37 -10.42
CA ALA A 129 -11.97 6.94 -9.83
C ALA A 129 -11.79 5.71 -8.94
N LEU A 130 -10.89 4.79 -9.32
CA LEU A 130 -10.51 3.65 -8.48
C LEU A 130 -9.90 4.14 -7.16
N TYR A 131 -8.96 5.08 -7.22
CA TYR A 131 -8.30 5.62 -6.03
C TYR A 131 -9.27 6.39 -5.13
N ALA A 132 -10.14 7.21 -5.72
CA ALA A 132 -11.22 7.87 -4.97
C ALA A 132 -12.12 6.85 -4.25
N ALA A 133 -12.50 5.77 -4.93
CA ALA A 133 -13.32 4.71 -4.33
C ALA A 133 -12.59 4.01 -3.16
N ILE A 134 -11.28 3.78 -3.25
CA ILE A 134 -10.48 3.21 -2.16
C ILE A 134 -10.43 4.17 -0.98
N GLN A 135 -10.05 5.42 -1.22
CA GLN A 135 -9.85 6.44 -0.18
C GLN A 135 -11.15 6.74 0.57
N MET A 136 -12.28 6.80 -0.12
CA MET A 136 -13.57 7.18 0.47
C MET A 136 -14.33 6.02 1.14
N ASN A 137 -13.95 4.76 0.88
CA ASN A 137 -14.69 3.60 1.38
C ASN A 137 -13.92 2.75 2.41
N LEU A 138 -12.73 3.14 2.83
CA LEU A 138 -12.02 2.52 3.94
C LEU A 138 -12.41 3.24 5.25
N PRO A 139 -13.14 2.57 6.17
CA PRO A 139 -13.79 3.27 7.30
C PRO A 139 -12.81 3.93 8.26
N ASP A 140 -11.65 3.31 8.50
CA ASP A 140 -10.64 3.80 9.46
C ASP A 140 -9.58 4.72 8.80
N LEU A 141 -9.72 5.01 7.51
CA LEU A 141 -8.70 5.78 6.77
C LEU A 141 -8.65 7.25 7.20
N PRO A 142 -9.76 7.96 7.43
CA PRO A 142 -9.70 9.36 7.90
C PRO A 142 -8.92 9.51 9.21
N ASP A 143 -9.04 8.56 10.14
CA ASP A 143 -8.26 8.57 11.39
C ASP A 143 -6.78 8.28 11.15
N ALA A 144 -6.44 7.41 10.19
CA ALA A 144 -5.05 7.15 9.82
C ALA A 144 -4.40 8.36 9.16
N GLU A 145 -5.11 9.06 8.29
CA GLU A 145 -4.69 10.30 7.64
C GLU A 145 -4.46 11.42 8.67
N LYS A 146 -5.39 11.59 9.60
CA LYS A 146 -5.23 12.55 10.70
C LYS A 146 -3.97 12.27 11.51
N ARG A 147 -3.73 11.01 11.88
CA ARG A 147 -2.49 10.64 12.58
C ARG A 147 -1.24 10.93 11.74
N LEU A 148 -1.29 10.71 10.42
CA LEU A 148 -0.17 11.07 9.52
C LEU A 148 0.10 12.58 9.56
N GLN A 149 -0.93 13.41 9.43
CA GLN A 149 -0.81 14.88 9.49
C GLN A 149 -0.20 15.35 10.82
N GLU A 150 -0.67 14.81 11.94
CA GLU A 150 -0.12 15.11 13.28
C GLU A 150 1.37 14.74 13.39
N LYS A 151 1.74 13.56 12.85
CA LYS A 151 3.16 13.13 12.85
C LYS A 151 4.01 13.97 11.92
N ALA A 152 3.51 14.30 10.73
CA ALA A 152 4.20 15.16 9.77
C ALA A 152 4.46 16.54 10.39
N ARG A 153 3.46 17.14 11.03
CA ARG A 153 3.60 18.42 11.76
C ARG A 153 4.65 18.34 12.86
N ALA A 154 4.60 17.29 13.69
CA ALA A 154 5.56 17.14 14.78
C ALA A 154 7.02 16.94 14.29
N TRP A 155 7.25 16.37 13.11
CA TRP A 155 8.57 16.34 12.47
C TRP A 155 8.98 17.72 11.94
N ALA A 156 8.05 18.42 11.28
CA ALA A 156 8.29 19.78 10.77
C ALA A 156 8.63 20.76 11.90
N ASP A 157 7.91 20.69 13.01
CA ASP A 157 8.15 21.55 14.19
C ASP A 157 9.58 21.37 14.76
N MET A 158 10.09 20.12 14.81
CA MET A 158 11.47 19.87 15.22
C MET A 158 12.50 20.48 14.23
N VAL A 159 12.20 20.47 12.93
CA VAL A 159 13.08 21.07 11.90
C VAL A 159 13.07 22.59 12.04
N VAL A 160 11.88 23.21 12.14
CA VAL A 160 11.72 24.66 12.34
C VAL A 160 12.40 25.12 13.64
N GLY A 161 12.17 24.38 14.73
CA GLY A 161 12.75 24.65 16.04
C GLY A 161 14.23 24.28 16.17
N LYS A 162 14.85 23.72 15.12
CA LYS A 162 16.23 23.19 15.11
C LYS A 162 16.53 22.24 16.28
N ASP A 163 15.51 21.50 16.74
CA ASP A 163 15.64 20.49 17.81
C ASP A 163 16.35 19.23 17.30
N ARG A 164 17.65 19.34 17.11
CA ARG A 164 18.49 18.22 16.66
C ARG A 164 18.43 17.02 17.60
N GLN A 165 18.40 17.27 18.91
CA GLN A 165 18.41 16.17 19.89
C GLN A 165 17.08 15.41 19.88
N GLY A 166 15.95 16.11 19.84
CA GLY A 166 14.62 15.50 19.70
C GLY A 166 14.47 14.72 18.41
N PHE A 167 14.95 15.27 17.30
CA PHE A 167 14.94 14.61 16.00
C PHE A 167 15.71 13.28 16.02
N VAL A 168 16.95 13.29 16.49
CA VAL A 168 17.81 12.10 16.57
C VAL A 168 17.24 11.06 17.52
N ARG A 169 16.79 11.47 18.70
CA ARG A 169 16.15 10.57 19.66
C ARG A 169 14.94 9.86 19.05
N ARG A 170 14.03 10.61 18.43
CA ARG A 170 12.81 10.07 17.82
C ARG A 170 13.13 9.12 16.66
N MET A 171 14.11 9.47 15.82
CA MET A 171 14.53 8.60 14.74
C MET A 171 15.10 7.26 15.26
N ASN A 172 15.89 7.30 16.33
CA ASN A 172 16.44 6.11 16.97
C ASN A 172 15.32 5.22 17.57
N GLU A 173 14.30 5.81 18.21
CA GLU A 173 13.14 5.07 18.73
C GLU A 173 12.40 4.33 17.61
N LEU A 174 12.19 4.95 16.45
CA LEU A 174 11.56 4.31 15.30
C LEU A 174 12.45 3.20 14.72
N LYS A 175 13.76 3.44 14.64
CA LYS A 175 14.74 2.46 14.19
C LYS A 175 14.74 1.20 15.05
N GLU A 176 14.73 1.35 16.38
CA GLU A 176 14.71 0.23 17.30
C GLU A 176 13.37 -0.56 17.24
N LYS A 177 12.25 0.13 17.06
CA LYS A 177 10.96 -0.54 16.82
C LYS A 177 11.00 -1.38 15.54
N LEU A 178 11.43 -0.79 14.43
CA LEU A 178 11.47 -1.48 13.15
C LEU A 178 12.44 -2.66 13.14
N ARG A 179 13.60 -2.53 13.81
CA ARG A 179 14.60 -3.59 13.91
C ARG A 179 14.08 -4.84 14.63
N LYS A 180 13.19 -4.67 15.63
CA LYS A 180 12.58 -5.81 16.35
C LYS A 180 11.66 -6.63 15.44
N ASP A 181 10.96 -5.98 14.53
CA ASP A 181 9.95 -6.61 13.68
C ASP A 181 10.51 -7.06 12.32
N ASN A 182 11.68 -6.54 11.91
CA ASN A 182 12.30 -6.80 10.62
C ASN A 182 13.80 -7.08 10.75
N PRO A 183 14.22 -8.35 10.77
CA PRO A 183 15.63 -8.74 10.84
C PRO A 183 16.47 -8.24 9.65
N ASP A 184 15.84 -8.09 8.49
CA ASP A 184 16.48 -7.63 7.24
C ASP A 184 16.48 -6.10 7.08
N PHE A 185 16.10 -5.36 8.12
CA PHE A 185 16.06 -3.90 8.12
C PHE A 185 17.32 -3.23 7.54
N GLY A 186 18.49 -3.79 7.81
CA GLY A 186 19.79 -3.27 7.30
C GLY A 186 19.95 -3.35 5.78
N LYS A 187 19.17 -4.20 5.09
CA LYS A 187 19.24 -4.42 3.64
C LYS A 187 18.34 -3.50 2.81
N ALA A 188 17.70 -2.52 3.45
CA ALA A 188 16.73 -1.64 2.78
C ALA A 188 17.33 -0.90 1.57
N TYR A 189 18.58 -0.42 1.68
CA TYR A 189 19.25 0.23 0.55
C TYR A 189 19.50 -0.70 -0.63
N GLU A 190 19.86 -1.96 -0.39
CA GLU A 190 20.02 -2.96 -1.46
C GLU A 190 18.71 -3.19 -2.21
N ALA A 191 17.57 -3.21 -1.48
CA ALA A 191 16.24 -3.30 -2.09
C ALA A 191 15.91 -2.07 -2.94
N MET A 192 16.24 -0.86 -2.47
CA MET A 192 16.04 0.37 -3.23
C MET A 192 16.84 0.39 -4.53
N TYR A 193 18.11 -0.04 -4.50
CA TYR A 193 18.95 -0.11 -5.71
C TYR A 193 18.39 -1.12 -6.72
N ARG A 194 17.84 -2.26 -6.28
CA ARG A 194 17.17 -3.23 -7.18
C ARG A 194 15.97 -2.61 -7.89
N ILE A 195 15.08 -1.93 -7.14
CA ILE A 195 13.91 -1.24 -7.70
C ILE A 195 14.34 -0.21 -8.76
N ALA A 196 15.38 0.58 -8.47
CA ALA A 196 15.84 1.62 -9.40
C ALA A 196 16.58 1.07 -10.63
N SER A 197 17.30 -0.06 -10.52
CA SER A 197 18.01 -0.67 -11.65
C SER A 197 17.07 -1.34 -12.65
N GLU A 198 15.98 -1.93 -12.20
CA GLU A 198 14.96 -2.47 -13.08
C GLU A 198 14.33 -1.39 -13.98
N LYS A 199 14.15 -0.16 -13.45
CA LYS A 199 13.63 0.98 -14.23
C LYS A 199 14.60 1.44 -15.34
N GLN A 200 15.91 1.34 -15.13
CA GLN A 200 16.91 1.69 -16.16
C GLN A 200 16.93 0.72 -17.35
N GLY A 201 16.59 -0.56 -17.15
CA GLY A 201 16.49 -1.56 -18.21
C GLY A 201 15.35 -1.34 -19.20
N TYR A 202 14.32 -0.57 -18.86
CA TYR A 202 13.22 -0.24 -19.77
C TYR A 202 13.54 0.88 -20.79
N PHE A 203 14.61 1.64 -20.59
CA PHE A 203 15.01 2.75 -21.48
C PHE A 203 16.17 2.41 -22.42
N THR A 204 16.68 1.18 -22.39
CA THR A 204 17.81 0.72 -23.23
C THR A 204 17.45 -0.35 -24.26
N SER A 205 16.16 -0.56 -24.53
CA SER A 205 15.70 -1.48 -25.58
C SER A 205 14.92 -0.78 -26.66
#